data_6d30aca9f1bb83e9c3146cfbfad0772b
#
_entry.id   6d30aca9f1bb83e9c3146cfbfad0772b
#
_cell.length_a   1.000
_cell.length_b   1.000
_cell.length_c   1.000
_cell.angle_alpha   90.00
_cell.angle_beta   90.00
_cell.angle_gamma   90.00
#
_symmetry.space_group_name_H-M   'P 1'
#
loop_
_entity.id
_entity.type
_entity.pdbx_description
1 polymer ?
#
loop_
_entity_poly.entity_id
_entity_poly.type
_entity_poly.pdbx_seq_one_letter_code
_entity_poly.pdbx_strand_id
1 'polypeptide(L)'
;MISLFDKNDQLGEHKNSLNVTYPRSVNIIFGTYPYPDIIHNFIISIKNNLNPKMKNYTNVKGGMTDWNYFIDKPEFINFMTFLINKHQTTHPSIFKHFLEKKTIKEAWGNEIKKGDSLKYHTHS
;
A
#
# COMPACT_ATOMS: atom_id res chain seq x y z
N MET A 1 5.62 -1.42 0.72
CA MET A 1 4.17 -1.34 1.01
C MET A 1 3.56 -0.16 0.28
N ILE A 2 2.30 -0.25 -0.03
CA ILE A 2 1.60 0.79 -0.78
C ILE A 2 0.51 1.36 0.11
N SER A 3 0.41 2.67 0.15
CA SER A 3 -0.73 3.33 0.74
C SER A 3 -1.72 3.67 -0.38
N LEU A 4 -2.86 2.99 -0.40
CA LEU A 4 -3.91 3.21 -1.39
C LEU A 4 -4.85 4.33 -0.97
N PHE A 5 -4.89 4.62 0.30
CA PHE A 5 -5.74 5.65 0.84
C PHE A 5 -4.85 6.67 1.50
N ASP A 6 -5.09 7.93 1.22
CA ASP A 6 -4.45 8.92 2.04
C ASP A 6 -5.23 9.05 3.35
N LYS A 7 -4.63 9.73 4.27
CA LYS A 7 -5.19 9.89 5.60
C LYS A 7 -6.53 10.62 5.58
N ASN A 8 -6.68 11.55 4.65
CA ASN A 8 -7.89 12.35 4.57
C ASN A 8 -9.09 11.53 4.13
N ASP A 9 -8.88 10.54 3.27
CA ASP A 9 -9.96 9.66 2.83
C ASP A 9 -10.53 8.87 3.99
N GLN A 10 -9.69 8.56 4.94
CA GLN A 10 -10.08 7.80 6.12
C GLN A 10 -10.70 8.66 7.19
N LEU A 11 -10.37 9.94 7.21
CA LEU A 11 -10.66 10.81 8.33
C LEU A 11 -11.71 11.87 8.05
N GLY A 12 -12.00 12.12 6.78
CA GLY A 12 -12.77 13.29 6.41
C GLY A 12 -14.12 13.40 7.07
N GLU A 13 -14.83 12.32 7.12
CA GLU A 13 -16.18 12.28 7.65
C GLU A 13 -16.26 12.42 9.16
N HIS A 14 -15.15 12.31 9.85
CA HIS A 14 -15.12 12.34 11.30
C HIS A 14 -14.83 13.68 11.91
N LYS A 15 -14.62 14.67 11.10
CA LYS A 15 -14.28 16.00 11.58
C LYS A 15 -15.35 16.58 12.46
N ASN A 16 -16.59 16.23 12.18
CA ASN A 16 -17.73 16.79 12.88
C ASN A 16 -18.13 15.96 14.10
N SER A 17 -17.47 14.85 14.30
CA SER A 17 -17.81 13.95 15.39
C SER A 17 -16.97 14.26 16.61
N LEU A 18 -17.03 15.47 17.05
CA LEU A 18 -16.18 15.96 18.12
C LEU A 18 -16.25 15.15 19.39
N ASN A 19 -17.43 14.72 19.69
CA ASN A 19 -17.68 14.02 20.93
C ASN A 19 -17.75 12.53 20.74
N VAL A 20 -17.51 12.11 19.54
CA VAL A 20 -17.73 10.74 19.19
C VAL A 20 -16.42 10.11 18.90
N THR A 21 -16.15 9.13 19.69
CA THR A 21 -14.93 8.36 19.58
C THR A 21 -15.16 7.05 18.90
N TYR A 22 -16.14 6.99 17.99
CA TYR A 22 -16.22 5.76 17.24
C TYR A 22 -15.01 5.54 16.40
N PRO A 23 -14.61 4.31 16.26
CA PRO A 23 -13.70 3.98 15.19
C PRO A 23 -14.37 4.41 13.87
N ARG A 24 -13.62 5.05 13.02
CA ARG A 24 -14.10 5.33 11.69
C ARG A 24 -14.38 4.03 10.99
N SER A 25 -15.43 4.05 10.20
CA SER A 25 -15.59 2.94 9.28
C SER A 25 -14.47 2.98 8.28
N VAL A 26 -13.65 1.97 8.30
CA VAL A 26 -12.64 1.76 7.29
C VAL A 26 -13.25 0.84 6.25
N ASN A 27 -13.23 1.29 5.01
CA ASN A 27 -13.70 0.48 3.91
C ASN A 27 -12.64 -0.55 3.56
N ILE A 28 -12.97 -1.81 3.77
CA ILE A 28 -12.08 -2.91 3.43
C ILE A 28 -12.67 -3.62 2.22
N ILE A 29 -11.83 -3.77 1.20
CA ILE A 29 -12.21 -4.45 -0.02
C ILE A 29 -11.44 -5.76 -0.08
N PHE A 30 -12.17 -6.84 -0.21
CA PHE A 30 -11.58 -8.16 -0.38
C PHE A 30 -11.71 -8.59 -1.83
N GLY A 31 -10.72 -9.29 -2.29
CA GLY A 31 -10.75 -9.83 -3.63
C GLY A 31 -9.56 -10.71 -3.90
N THR A 32 -9.55 -11.28 -5.09
CA THR A 32 -8.45 -12.10 -5.56
C THR A 32 -7.88 -11.48 -6.82
N TYR A 33 -6.58 -11.31 -6.83
CA TYR A 33 -5.90 -10.90 -8.06
C TYR A 33 -5.78 -12.13 -8.97
N PRO A 34 -6.30 -12.04 -10.22
CA PRO A 34 -6.44 -13.23 -11.07
C PRO A 34 -5.13 -13.69 -11.74
N TYR A 35 -4.01 -13.04 -11.45
CA TYR A 35 -2.73 -13.35 -12.08
C TYR A 35 -1.69 -13.76 -11.03
N PRO A 36 -1.76 -14.99 -10.52
CA PRO A 36 -0.85 -15.43 -9.45
C PRO A 36 0.62 -15.42 -9.87
N ASP A 37 0.91 -15.62 -11.15
CA ASP A 37 2.29 -15.59 -11.64
C ASP A 37 2.92 -14.21 -11.47
N ILE A 38 2.13 -13.15 -11.63
CA ILE A 38 2.60 -11.78 -11.41
C ILE A 38 2.96 -11.57 -9.94
N ILE A 39 2.14 -12.06 -9.04
CA ILE A 39 2.42 -11.98 -7.60
C ILE A 39 3.69 -12.76 -7.26
N HIS A 40 3.85 -13.93 -7.84
CA HIS A 40 5.07 -14.72 -7.66
C HIS A 40 6.30 -13.96 -8.15
N ASN A 41 6.20 -13.30 -9.29
CA ASN A 41 7.28 -12.47 -9.83
C ASN A 41 7.60 -11.30 -8.88
N PHE A 42 6.62 -10.70 -8.25
CA PHE A 42 6.87 -9.67 -7.25
C PHE A 42 7.70 -10.22 -6.09
N ILE A 43 7.35 -11.39 -5.60
CA ILE A 43 8.08 -12.04 -4.49
C ILE A 43 9.55 -12.25 -4.88
N ILE A 44 9.78 -12.80 -6.07
CA ILE A 44 11.13 -13.01 -6.56
C ILE A 44 11.88 -11.69 -6.73
N SER A 45 11.22 -10.69 -7.29
CA SER A 45 11.82 -9.37 -7.49
C SER A 45 12.24 -8.74 -6.17
N ILE A 46 11.39 -8.83 -5.15
CA ILE A 46 11.72 -8.30 -3.84
C ILE A 46 12.97 -8.99 -3.28
N LYS A 47 12.98 -10.33 -3.30
CA LYS A 47 14.12 -11.10 -2.79
C LYS A 47 15.43 -10.75 -3.49
N ASN A 48 15.37 -10.52 -4.80
CA ASN A 48 16.56 -10.26 -5.59
C ASN A 48 17.02 -8.80 -5.56
N ASN A 49 16.21 -7.91 -5.00
CA ASN A 49 16.48 -6.47 -5.04
C ASN A 49 16.42 -5.82 -3.66
N LEU A 50 16.65 -6.58 -2.63
CA LEU A 50 16.79 -6.02 -1.29
C LEU A 50 18.02 -5.11 -1.26
N ASN A 51 17.86 -3.92 -0.70
CA ASN A 51 18.95 -2.99 -0.52
C ASN A 51 19.54 -3.16 0.88
N PRO A 52 20.80 -3.60 0.99
CA PRO A 52 21.41 -3.78 2.31
C PRO A 52 21.42 -2.53 3.17
N LYS A 53 21.45 -1.36 2.56
CA LYS A 53 21.43 -0.08 3.27
C LYS A 53 20.07 0.20 3.90
N MET A 54 19.02 -0.47 3.42
CA MET A 54 17.66 -0.30 3.93
C MET A 54 17.33 -1.31 5.02
N LYS A 55 18.19 -2.30 5.24
CA LYS A 55 17.94 -3.32 6.27
C LYS A 55 17.88 -2.67 7.64
N ASN A 56 16.79 -2.92 8.36
CA ASN A 56 16.56 -2.37 9.71
C ASN A 56 16.57 -0.83 9.75
N TYR A 57 16.42 -0.18 8.62
CA TYR A 57 16.49 1.27 8.54
C TYR A 57 15.26 1.96 9.13
N THR A 58 14.12 1.30 9.03
CA THR A 58 12.85 1.87 9.46
C THR A 58 12.28 1.09 10.64
N ASN A 59 10.98 1.20 10.84
CA ASN A 59 10.24 0.39 11.80
C ASN A 59 10.18 -1.09 11.41
N VAL A 60 10.55 -1.41 10.19
CA VAL A 60 10.63 -2.78 9.72
C VAL A 60 12.01 -3.34 10.07
N LYS A 61 12.03 -4.37 10.88
CA LYS A 61 13.26 -5.11 11.21
C LYS A 61 13.34 -6.33 10.29
N GLY A 62 13.83 -6.10 9.10
CA GLY A 62 13.93 -7.10 8.05
C GLY A 62 14.51 -6.51 6.79
N GLY A 63 14.40 -7.21 5.68
CA GLY A 63 14.88 -6.74 4.38
C GLY A 63 13.90 -5.78 3.71
N MET A 64 14.43 -4.89 2.90
CA MET A 64 13.64 -3.90 2.19
C MET A 64 14.31 -3.54 0.88
N THR A 65 13.50 -3.33 -0.16
CA THR A 65 13.96 -2.74 -1.42
C THR A 65 14.08 -1.23 -1.25
N ASP A 66 14.54 -0.56 -2.30
CA ASP A 66 14.46 0.90 -2.34
C ASP A 66 13.01 1.36 -2.27
N TRP A 67 12.80 2.58 -1.78
CA TRP A 67 11.48 3.17 -1.58
C TRP A 67 10.65 3.27 -2.85
N ASN A 68 11.31 3.40 -3.99
CA ASN A 68 10.65 3.61 -5.28
C ASN A 68 10.79 2.41 -6.22
N TYR A 69 11.14 1.26 -5.68
CA TYR A 69 11.47 0.11 -6.49
C TYR A 69 10.38 -0.27 -7.49
N PHE A 70 9.12 -0.22 -7.08
CA PHE A 70 8.00 -0.66 -7.91
C PHE A 70 7.34 0.43 -8.73
N ILE A 71 7.69 1.69 -8.53
CA ILE A 71 6.97 2.82 -9.12
C ILE A 71 6.82 2.73 -10.64
N ASP A 72 7.86 2.28 -11.32
CA ASP A 72 7.92 2.26 -12.78
C ASP A 72 7.83 0.86 -13.38
N LYS A 73 7.53 -0.15 -12.58
CA LYS A 73 7.40 -1.52 -13.08
C LYS A 73 6.04 -1.72 -13.73
N PRO A 74 5.98 -2.11 -15.02
CA PRO A 74 4.69 -2.28 -15.71
C PRO A 74 3.74 -3.25 -15.01
N GLU A 75 4.25 -4.36 -14.51
CA GLU A 75 3.44 -5.35 -13.80
C GLU A 75 2.81 -4.76 -12.53
N PHE A 76 3.56 -3.91 -11.83
CA PHE A 76 3.06 -3.22 -10.66
C PHE A 76 1.99 -2.20 -11.02
N ILE A 77 2.20 -1.45 -12.09
CA ILE A 77 1.21 -0.48 -12.58
C ILE A 77 -0.08 -1.19 -12.96
N ASN A 78 0.01 -2.33 -13.62
CA ASN A 78 -1.15 -3.14 -13.96
C ASN A 78 -1.88 -3.65 -12.72
N PHE A 79 -1.14 -4.09 -11.73
CA PHE A 79 -1.70 -4.51 -10.44
C PHE A 79 -2.43 -3.36 -9.76
N MET A 80 -1.84 -2.17 -9.73
CA MET A 80 -2.46 -0.99 -9.15
C MET A 80 -3.71 -0.57 -9.91
N THR A 81 -3.68 -0.65 -11.23
CA THR A 81 -4.84 -0.37 -12.06
C THR A 81 -6.00 -1.32 -11.73
N PHE A 82 -5.69 -2.59 -11.55
CA PHE A 82 -6.70 -3.57 -11.11
C PHE A 82 -7.32 -3.17 -9.77
N LEU A 83 -6.50 -2.80 -8.79
CA LEU A 83 -6.98 -2.40 -7.47
C LEU A 83 -7.83 -1.13 -7.53
N ILE A 84 -7.41 -0.16 -8.31
CA ILE A 84 -8.14 1.10 -8.47
C ILE A 84 -9.50 0.85 -9.13
N ASN A 85 -9.54 0.02 -10.16
CA ASN A 85 -10.80 -0.33 -10.82
C ASN A 85 -11.75 -1.07 -9.89
N LYS A 86 -11.22 -1.97 -9.08
CA LYS A 86 -12.01 -2.66 -8.06
C LYS A 86 -12.57 -1.67 -7.05
N HIS A 87 -11.75 -0.74 -6.64
CA HIS A 87 -12.12 0.28 -5.68
C HIS A 87 -13.18 1.23 -6.25
N GLN A 88 -13.06 1.59 -7.51
CA GLN A 88 -14.03 2.44 -8.19
C GLN A 88 -15.45 1.87 -8.11
N THR A 89 -15.56 0.57 -8.35
CA THR A 89 -16.86 -0.11 -8.32
C THR A 89 -17.50 -0.05 -6.94
N THR A 90 -16.69 -0.09 -5.90
CA THR A 90 -17.16 -0.13 -4.52
C THR A 90 -17.26 1.26 -3.90
N HIS A 91 -16.33 2.16 -4.24
CA HIS A 91 -16.23 3.49 -3.66
C HIS A 91 -15.89 4.54 -4.73
N PRO A 92 -16.88 4.95 -5.54
CA PRO A 92 -16.65 5.86 -6.68
C PRO A 92 -16.02 7.20 -6.29
N SER A 93 -16.38 7.73 -5.15
CA SER A 93 -15.84 9.03 -4.70
C SER A 93 -14.36 8.98 -4.40
N ILE A 94 -13.89 7.88 -3.81
CA ILE A 94 -12.47 7.68 -3.53
C ILE A 94 -11.71 7.46 -4.83
N PHE A 95 -12.30 6.74 -5.77
CA PHE A 95 -11.71 6.55 -7.08
C PHE A 95 -11.48 7.88 -7.79
N LYS A 96 -12.45 8.78 -7.72
CA LYS A 96 -12.30 10.13 -8.29
C LYS A 96 -11.10 10.85 -7.68
N HIS A 97 -10.93 10.73 -6.38
CA HIS A 97 -9.78 11.32 -5.69
C HIS A 97 -8.46 10.76 -6.24
N PHE A 98 -8.36 9.46 -6.42
CA PHE A 98 -7.17 8.85 -7.02
C PHE A 98 -6.90 9.34 -8.42
N LEU A 99 -7.93 9.49 -9.24
CA LEU A 99 -7.77 10.02 -10.60
C LEU A 99 -7.20 11.42 -10.60
N GLU A 100 -7.59 12.24 -9.66
CA GLU A 100 -7.10 13.61 -9.53
C GLU A 100 -5.64 13.64 -9.11
N LYS A 101 -5.23 12.75 -8.23
CA LYS A 101 -3.87 12.70 -7.73
C LYS A 101 -2.90 12.01 -8.65
N LYS A 102 -3.31 10.94 -9.29
CA LYS A 102 -2.60 10.16 -10.34
C LYS A 102 -1.16 9.72 -10.04
N THR A 103 -0.62 10.00 -8.88
CA THR A 103 0.79 9.77 -8.63
C THR A 103 1.00 8.83 -7.46
N ILE A 104 1.73 7.76 -7.71
CA ILE A 104 2.27 6.90 -6.67
C ILE A 104 3.66 7.44 -6.35
N LYS A 105 3.86 7.89 -5.14
CA LYS A 105 5.13 8.49 -4.74
C LYS A 105 6.15 7.47 -4.29
N GLU A 106 5.68 6.42 -3.66
CA GLU A 106 6.52 5.40 -3.09
C GLU A 106 5.85 4.04 -3.23
N ALA A 107 6.64 3.05 -3.58
CA ALA A 107 6.19 1.67 -3.65
C ALA A 107 7.39 0.75 -3.52
N TRP A 108 7.42 -0.02 -2.45
CA TRP A 108 8.57 -0.87 -2.14
C TRP A 108 8.11 -2.21 -1.60
N GLY A 109 9.06 -3.14 -1.48
CA GLY A 109 8.83 -4.46 -0.93
C GLY A 109 9.61 -4.69 0.35
N ASN A 110 9.03 -5.48 1.22
CA ASN A 110 9.68 -5.94 2.43
C ASN A 110 9.80 -7.45 2.41
N GLU A 111 10.89 -7.96 2.96
CA GLU A 111 11.04 -9.37 3.26
C GLU A 111 11.13 -9.54 4.77
N ILE A 112 10.13 -10.19 5.33
CA ILE A 112 10.06 -10.45 6.77
C ILE A 112 10.24 -11.94 6.98
N LYS A 113 11.28 -12.30 7.72
CA LYS A 113 11.58 -13.68 8.08
C LYS A 113 11.25 -13.92 9.55
N LYS A 114 11.23 -15.19 9.94
CA LYS A 114 11.07 -15.54 11.35
C LYS A 114 12.09 -14.79 12.19
N GLY A 115 11.63 -14.13 13.24
CA GLY A 115 12.48 -13.31 14.10
C GLY A 115 12.52 -11.84 13.73
N ASP A 116 12.08 -11.49 12.53
CA ASP A 116 11.95 -10.10 12.12
C ASP A 116 10.66 -9.50 12.72
N SER A 117 10.57 -8.19 12.72
CA SER A 117 9.45 -7.51 13.32
C SER A 117 9.10 -6.22 12.57
N LEU A 118 7.88 -5.79 12.77
CA LEU A 118 7.41 -4.49 12.33
C LEU A 118 6.92 -3.74 13.56
N LYS A 119 7.60 -2.65 13.89
CA LYS A 119 7.18 -1.81 15.00
C LYS A 119 5.87 -1.09 14.64
N TYR A 120 4.95 -1.03 15.57
CA TYR A 120 3.72 -0.28 15.39
C TYR A 120 4.04 1.19 15.08
N HIS A 121 3.36 1.72 14.07
CA HIS A 121 3.51 3.11 13.67
C HIS A 121 2.27 3.59 12.93
N THR A 122 2.16 4.88 12.79
CA THR A 122 1.09 5.50 12.00
C THR A 122 1.70 6.31 10.87
N HIS A 123 0.98 6.41 9.78
CA HIS A 123 1.35 7.28 8.66
C HIS A 123 0.67 8.64 8.81
N SER A 124 1.45 9.66 8.58
CA SER A 124 0.96 11.04 8.63
C SER A 124 0.54 11.52 7.26
#